data_36f9c95f5933f7466d47a6c52722d725
#
_entry.id   36f9c95f5933f7466d47a6c52722d725
#
_cell.length_a   1.000
_cell.length_b   1.000
_cell.length_c   1.000
_cell.angle_alpha   90.00
_cell.angle_beta   90.00
_cell.angle_gamma   90.00
#
_symmetry.space_group_name_H-M   'P 1'
#
loop_
_entity.id
_entity.type
_entity.pdbx_description
1 polymer ?
#
loop_
_entity_poly.entity_id
_entity_poly.type
_entity_poly.pdbx_seq_one_letter_code
_entity_poly.pdbx_strand_id
1 'polypeptide(L)'
;MAFDLVQYFVEQIETQKPELLKDHTKEERRKYITEINALTLGKLITEWRNNPQKIYNEINHPDELYILEVVRHLATHSENQSALDRTQLEQSTSEIFHLQLTELKQLHVTGNHNINSIQELLTGQIEHLSGQADDWVWTTNNLTELKGSKPIVQEELSLEASMKEFNQMVSQNHQHQDVEDVVLVETPKWAKIVEPIIAIAILWVLIAAVMRVFG
;
A
#
# COMPACT_ATOMS: atom_id res chain seq x y z
N MET A 1 -10.99 10.15 -0.56
CA MET A 1 -10.34 8.93 -0.04
C MET A 1 -9.01 9.36 0.52
N ALA A 2 -8.71 9.09 1.78
CA ALA A 2 -7.41 9.44 2.36
C ALA A 2 -6.32 8.59 1.68
N PHE A 3 -5.11 9.15 1.54
CA PHE A 3 -3.98 8.44 0.96
C PHE A 3 -3.56 7.30 1.90
N ASP A 4 -3.47 6.08 1.38
CA ASP A 4 -3.11 4.89 2.13
C ASP A 4 -1.59 4.71 2.17
N LEU A 5 -0.97 5.16 3.27
CA LEU A 5 0.46 4.98 3.51
C LEU A 5 0.83 3.52 3.77
N VAL A 6 -0.09 2.71 4.32
CA VAL A 6 0.21 1.32 4.65
C VAL A 6 0.49 0.54 3.38
N GLN A 7 -0.42 0.63 2.41
CA GLN A 7 -0.25 0.01 1.10
C GLN A 7 0.93 0.63 0.33
N TYR A 8 1.04 1.95 0.34
CA TYR A 8 2.13 2.67 -0.33
C TYR A 8 3.50 2.19 0.13
N PHE A 9 3.74 2.09 1.44
CA PHE A 9 5.03 1.63 1.95
C PHE A 9 5.32 0.18 1.61
N VAL A 10 4.33 -0.72 1.66
CA VAL A 10 4.54 -2.12 1.23
C VAL A 10 5.04 -2.16 -0.22
N GLU A 11 4.42 -1.41 -1.12
CA GLU A 11 4.84 -1.32 -2.53
C GLU A 11 6.24 -0.73 -2.69
N GLN A 12 6.57 0.32 -1.93
CA GLN A 12 7.91 0.91 -1.93
C GLN A 12 8.96 -0.06 -1.39
N ILE A 13 8.67 -0.79 -0.31
CA ILE A 13 9.58 -1.80 0.25
C ILE A 13 9.82 -2.92 -0.78
N GLU A 14 8.77 -3.45 -1.39
CA GLU A 14 8.88 -4.52 -2.39
C GLU A 14 9.74 -4.07 -3.59
N THR A 15 9.62 -2.81 -4.00
CA THR A 15 10.32 -2.24 -5.17
C THR A 15 11.76 -1.85 -4.85
N GLN A 16 11.98 -1.14 -3.74
CA GLN A 16 13.30 -0.55 -3.42
C GLN A 16 14.19 -1.50 -2.62
N LYS A 17 13.62 -2.51 -1.95
CA LYS A 17 14.32 -3.49 -1.11
C LYS A 17 14.03 -4.93 -1.53
N PRO A 18 14.26 -5.31 -2.80
CA PRO A 18 13.92 -6.66 -3.29
C PRO A 18 14.69 -7.77 -2.55
N GLU A 19 15.86 -7.48 -1.99
CA GLU A 19 16.70 -8.43 -1.26
C GLU A 19 16.28 -8.62 0.21
N LEU A 20 15.40 -7.75 0.73
CA LEU A 20 14.94 -7.83 2.10
C LEU A 20 14.11 -9.09 2.32
N LEU A 21 14.50 -9.92 3.28
CA LEU A 21 13.83 -11.19 3.62
C LEU A 21 13.72 -12.17 2.44
N LYS A 22 14.67 -12.15 1.50
CA LYS A 22 14.67 -12.96 0.28
C LYS A 22 14.74 -14.46 0.53
N ASP A 23 15.22 -14.89 1.70
CA ASP A 23 15.36 -16.31 2.06
C ASP A 23 14.02 -16.95 2.46
N HIS A 24 12.95 -16.16 2.55
CA HIS A 24 11.59 -16.60 2.81
C HIS A 24 10.81 -16.80 1.50
N THR A 25 9.74 -17.58 1.55
CA THR A 25 8.80 -17.69 0.42
C THR A 25 8.18 -16.33 0.13
N LYS A 26 7.66 -16.13 -1.08
CA LYS A 26 7.04 -14.85 -1.46
C LYS A 26 5.90 -14.45 -0.51
N GLU A 27 5.10 -15.42 -0.08
CA GLU A 27 3.97 -15.20 0.84
C GLU A 27 4.47 -14.83 2.25
N GLU A 28 5.43 -15.59 2.80
CA GLU A 28 6.02 -15.29 4.10
C GLU A 28 6.72 -13.94 4.10
N ARG A 29 7.51 -13.65 3.05
CA ARG A 29 8.17 -12.37 2.87
C ARG A 29 7.18 -11.22 2.91
N ARG A 30 6.08 -11.32 2.14
CA ARG A 30 5.03 -10.29 2.12
C ARG A 30 4.37 -10.13 3.48
N LYS A 31 4.06 -11.24 4.16
CA LYS A 31 3.51 -11.22 5.53
C LYS A 31 4.45 -10.48 6.48
N TYR A 32 5.74 -10.81 6.50
CA TYR A 32 6.71 -10.15 7.38
C TYR A 32 6.90 -8.66 7.03
N ILE A 33 6.95 -8.31 5.75
CA ILE A 33 7.01 -6.91 5.32
C ILE A 33 5.78 -6.14 5.83
N THR A 34 4.58 -6.68 5.67
CA THR A 34 3.35 -6.03 6.14
C THR A 34 3.34 -5.88 7.66
N GLU A 35 3.75 -6.92 8.40
CA GLU A 35 3.84 -6.91 9.86
C GLU A 35 4.82 -5.84 10.35
N ILE A 36 6.05 -5.79 9.80
CA ILE A 36 7.07 -4.82 10.20
C ILE A 36 6.68 -3.40 9.76
N ASN A 37 6.09 -3.24 8.58
CA ASN A 37 5.56 -1.96 8.13
C ASN A 37 4.48 -1.42 9.08
N ALA A 38 3.56 -2.28 9.53
CA ALA A 38 2.55 -1.92 10.52
C ALA A 38 3.17 -1.60 11.88
N LEU A 39 4.17 -2.37 12.31
CA LEU A 39 4.90 -2.17 13.56
C LEU A 39 5.61 -0.81 13.60
N THR A 40 6.34 -0.48 12.55
CA THR A 40 7.11 0.78 12.45
C THR A 40 6.23 1.99 12.23
N LEU A 41 5.22 1.90 11.36
CA LEU A 41 4.26 2.99 11.15
C LEU A 41 3.42 3.24 12.40
N GLY A 42 3.00 2.19 13.09
CA GLY A 42 2.30 2.31 14.38
C GLY A 42 3.15 3.02 15.43
N LYS A 43 4.45 2.72 15.49
CA LYS A 43 5.40 3.41 16.36
C LYS A 43 5.50 4.90 16.02
N LEU A 44 5.64 5.21 14.74
CA LEU A 44 5.73 6.59 14.26
C LEU A 44 4.48 7.41 14.63
N ILE A 45 3.29 6.84 14.46
CA ILE A 45 2.02 7.48 14.83
C ILE A 45 1.95 7.72 16.35
N THR A 46 2.33 6.74 17.15
CA THR A 46 2.31 6.87 18.62
C THR A 46 3.30 7.93 19.09
N GLU A 47 4.50 7.96 18.56
CA GLU A 47 5.48 8.99 18.88
C GLU A 47 5.05 10.37 18.38
N TRP A 48 4.42 10.45 17.21
CA TRP A 48 3.81 11.70 16.74
C TRP A 48 2.77 12.23 17.72
N ARG A 49 1.86 11.38 18.22
CA ARG A 49 0.86 11.77 19.22
C ARG A 49 1.49 12.33 20.50
N ASN A 50 2.66 11.79 20.87
CA ASN A 50 3.38 12.23 22.08
C ASN A 50 4.20 13.51 21.87
N ASN A 51 4.88 13.63 20.74
CA ASN A 51 5.75 14.76 20.41
C ASN A 51 5.81 15.03 18.89
N PRO A 52 4.81 15.74 18.34
CA PRO A 52 4.74 16.01 16.90
C PRO A 52 5.98 16.73 16.36
N GLN A 53 6.53 17.68 17.12
CA GLN A 53 7.67 18.49 16.66
C GLN A 53 8.94 17.65 16.55
N LYS A 54 9.18 16.74 17.50
CA LYS A 54 10.32 15.80 17.42
C LYS A 54 10.22 14.97 16.15
N ILE A 55 9.08 14.32 15.93
CA ILE A 55 8.92 13.41 14.78
C ILE A 55 8.92 14.17 13.46
N TYR A 56 8.37 15.37 13.40
CA TYR A 56 8.48 16.22 12.22
C TYR A 56 9.94 16.53 11.88
N ASN A 57 10.78 16.79 12.89
CA ASN A 57 12.22 16.99 12.68
C ASN A 57 12.91 15.72 12.20
N GLU A 58 12.58 14.55 12.76
CA GLU A 58 13.12 13.26 12.34
C GLU A 58 12.73 12.89 10.88
N ILE A 59 11.52 13.24 10.45
CA ILE A 59 11.09 13.07 9.06
C ILE A 59 11.94 13.95 8.13
N ASN A 60 12.18 15.21 8.50
CA ASN A 60 12.96 16.13 7.67
C ASN A 60 14.47 15.87 7.68
N HIS A 61 14.98 15.41 8.79
CA HIS A 61 16.41 15.16 9.05
C HIS A 61 16.54 13.85 9.84
N PRO A 62 16.36 12.68 9.18
CA PRO A 62 16.46 11.40 9.87
C PRO A 62 17.80 11.24 10.59
N ASP A 63 17.75 10.90 11.89
CA ASP A 63 18.94 10.62 12.70
C ASP A 63 19.10 9.10 12.85
N GLU A 64 20.26 8.58 12.49
CA GLU A 64 20.60 7.16 12.61
C GLU A 64 20.48 6.65 14.06
N LEU A 65 20.81 7.48 15.05
CA LEU A 65 20.67 7.10 16.46
C LEU A 65 19.20 6.93 16.87
N TYR A 66 18.34 7.81 16.37
CA TYR A 66 16.91 7.70 16.58
C TYR A 66 16.36 6.42 15.94
N ILE A 67 16.75 6.12 14.71
CA ILE A 67 16.35 4.88 14.01
C ILE A 67 16.76 3.66 14.83
N LEU A 68 18.02 3.59 15.26
CA LEU A 68 18.55 2.50 16.06
C LEU A 68 17.82 2.35 17.43
N GLU A 69 17.47 3.45 18.08
CA GLU A 69 16.71 3.46 19.33
C GLU A 69 15.32 2.84 19.12
N VAL A 70 14.60 3.29 18.09
CA VAL A 70 13.28 2.78 17.73
C VAL A 70 13.35 1.29 17.40
N VAL A 71 14.28 0.87 16.54
CA VAL A 71 14.47 -0.52 16.13
C VAL A 71 14.72 -1.41 17.34
N ARG A 72 15.66 -1.02 18.21
CA ARG A 72 15.98 -1.80 19.43
C ARG A 72 14.76 -1.90 20.35
N HIS A 73 14.04 -0.80 20.56
CA HIS A 73 12.85 -0.80 21.38
C HIS A 73 11.80 -1.78 20.85
N LEU A 74 11.53 -1.76 19.54
CA LEU A 74 10.53 -2.62 18.91
C LEU A 74 10.96 -4.11 18.93
N ALA A 75 12.22 -4.39 18.62
CA ALA A 75 12.71 -5.77 18.55
C ALA A 75 12.88 -6.43 19.92
N THR A 76 13.07 -5.65 20.99
CA THR A 76 13.26 -6.18 22.36
C THR A 76 12.06 -6.00 23.27
N HIS A 77 10.95 -5.49 22.74
CA HIS A 77 9.74 -5.30 23.52
C HIS A 77 9.19 -6.63 24.04
N SER A 78 8.73 -6.68 25.28
CA SER A 78 8.23 -7.90 25.92
C SER A 78 7.06 -8.55 25.21
N GLU A 79 6.25 -7.75 24.55
CA GLU A 79 5.07 -8.18 23.81
C GLU A 79 5.38 -8.60 22.37
N ASN A 80 6.62 -8.47 21.91
CA ASN A 80 7.01 -8.84 20.56
C ASN A 80 6.87 -10.36 20.35
N GLN A 81 6.07 -10.76 19.36
CA GLN A 81 5.78 -12.15 19.00
C GLN A 81 6.09 -12.43 17.53
N SER A 82 6.95 -11.60 16.89
CA SER A 82 7.37 -11.86 15.51
C SER A 82 8.00 -13.25 15.38
N ALA A 83 7.70 -13.94 14.30
CA ALA A 83 8.29 -15.23 13.98
C ALA A 83 9.73 -15.13 13.43
N LEU A 84 10.17 -13.91 13.08
CA LEU A 84 11.56 -13.68 12.67
C LEU A 84 12.52 -13.80 13.85
N ASP A 85 13.70 -14.31 13.58
CA ASP A 85 14.76 -14.21 14.57
C ASP A 85 15.13 -12.75 14.85
N ARG A 86 15.71 -12.51 16.03
CA ARG A 86 15.98 -11.15 16.48
C ARG A 86 16.85 -10.35 15.52
N THR A 87 17.85 -10.97 14.91
CA THR A 87 18.78 -10.29 14.01
C THR A 87 18.07 -9.88 12.72
N GLN A 88 17.29 -10.80 12.15
CA GLN A 88 16.48 -10.52 10.98
C GLN A 88 15.44 -9.43 11.26
N LEU A 89 14.79 -9.49 12.42
CA LEU A 89 13.81 -8.49 12.82
C LEU A 89 14.45 -7.09 12.98
N GLU A 90 15.57 -6.99 13.70
CA GLU A 90 16.29 -5.72 13.91
C GLU A 90 16.73 -5.13 12.55
N GLN A 91 17.33 -5.95 11.69
CA GLN A 91 17.77 -5.49 10.36
C GLN A 91 16.60 -5.04 9.50
N SER A 92 15.56 -5.86 9.38
CA SER A 92 14.40 -5.54 8.54
C SER A 92 13.63 -4.33 9.05
N THR A 93 13.48 -4.21 10.38
CA THR A 93 12.85 -3.05 11.01
C THR A 93 13.65 -1.78 10.72
N SER A 94 14.99 -1.84 10.79
CA SER A 94 15.84 -0.69 10.48
C SER A 94 15.69 -0.24 9.02
N GLU A 95 15.75 -1.18 8.09
CA GLU A 95 15.63 -0.85 6.67
C GLU A 95 14.24 -0.30 6.29
N ILE A 96 13.18 -0.88 6.84
CA ILE A 96 11.81 -0.44 6.60
C ILE A 96 11.57 0.93 7.25
N PHE A 97 11.98 1.13 8.50
CA PHE A 97 11.77 2.40 9.19
C PHE A 97 12.53 3.55 8.53
N HIS A 98 13.79 3.31 8.13
CA HIS A 98 14.57 4.29 7.38
C HIS A 98 13.89 4.66 6.04
N LEU A 99 13.38 3.67 5.30
CA LEU A 99 12.63 3.89 4.07
C LEU A 99 11.36 4.71 4.32
N GLN A 100 10.58 4.38 5.36
CA GLN A 100 9.38 5.14 5.71
C GLN A 100 9.68 6.62 5.99
N LEU A 101 10.72 6.92 6.76
CA LEU A 101 11.12 8.31 7.02
C LEU A 101 11.58 9.02 5.74
N THR A 102 12.30 8.32 4.87
CA THR A 102 12.75 8.86 3.57
C THR A 102 11.58 9.18 2.66
N GLU A 103 10.64 8.27 2.53
CA GLU A 103 9.43 8.45 1.71
C GLU A 103 8.53 9.56 2.26
N LEU A 104 8.34 9.64 3.59
CA LEU A 104 7.60 10.74 4.22
C LEU A 104 8.26 12.09 3.97
N LYS A 105 9.60 12.16 4.05
CA LYS A 105 10.36 13.36 3.68
C LYS A 105 10.11 13.73 2.22
N GLN A 106 10.16 12.76 1.32
CA GLN A 106 9.91 13.01 -0.10
C GLN A 106 8.49 13.50 -0.34
N LEU A 107 7.48 12.88 0.26
CA LEU A 107 6.08 13.33 0.20
C LEU A 107 5.93 14.75 0.76
N HIS A 108 6.58 15.05 1.90
CA HIS A 108 6.60 16.39 2.49
C HIS A 108 7.15 17.43 1.51
N VAL A 109 8.32 17.18 0.93
CA VAL A 109 8.98 18.13 0.03
C VAL A 109 8.20 18.28 -1.28
N THR A 110 7.76 17.18 -1.89
CA THR A 110 7.06 17.18 -3.18
C THR A 110 5.66 17.79 -3.06
N GLY A 111 4.94 17.49 -1.98
CA GLY A 111 3.59 17.98 -1.73
C GLY A 111 3.54 19.36 -1.09
N ASN A 112 4.70 19.96 -0.78
CA ASN A 112 4.80 21.19 -0.01
C ASN A 112 3.96 21.18 1.28
N HIS A 113 3.97 20.03 1.95
CA HIS A 113 3.20 19.80 3.16
C HIS A 113 3.82 20.55 4.35
N ASN A 114 2.97 20.98 5.27
CA ASN A 114 3.41 21.53 6.58
C ASN A 114 3.20 20.47 7.67
N ILE A 115 3.56 20.82 8.91
CA ILE A 115 3.42 19.91 10.06
C ILE A 115 1.98 19.42 10.25
N ASN A 116 0.96 20.25 9.99
CA ASN A 116 -0.44 19.88 10.14
C ASN A 116 -0.86 18.87 9.06
N SER A 117 -0.40 19.05 7.82
CA SER A 117 -0.67 18.09 6.74
C SER A 117 -0.02 16.72 6.99
N ILE A 118 1.20 16.70 7.55
CA ILE A 118 1.84 15.44 7.97
C ILE A 118 1.08 14.81 9.15
N GLN A 119 0.59 15.61 10.08
CA GLN A 119 -0.26 15.13 11.18
C GLN A 119 -1.52 14.46 10.64
N GLU A 120 -2.25 15.10 9.76
CA GLU A 120 -3.47 14.54 9.15
C GLU A 120 -3.16 13.25 8.39
N LEU A 121 -2.05 13.25 7.64
CA LEU A 121 -1.60 12.09 6.89
C LEU A 121 -1.30 10.90 7.82
N LEU A 122 -0.54 11.09 8.90
CA LEU A 122 -0.18 10.03 9.85
C LEU A 122 -1.37 9.56 10.69
N THR A 123 -2.16 10.50 11.23
CA THR A 123 -3.30 10.13 12.10
C THR A 123 -4.42 9.45 11.33
N GLY A 124 -4.58 9.78 10.04
CA GLY A 124 -5.53 9.13 9.15
C GLY A 124 -5.19 7.67 8.84
N GLN A 125 -3.97 7.20 9.16
CA GLN A 125 -3.57 5.82 8.88
C GLN A 125 -4.14 4.79 9.87
N ILE A 126 -4.72 5.20 10.98
CA ILE A 126 -5.27 4.27 11.97
C ILE A 126 -6.32 3.33 11.33
N GLU A 127 -7.18 3.86 10.49
CA GLU A 127 -8.18 3.04 9.79
C GLU A 127 -7.54 2.04 8.81
N HIS A 128 -6.48 2.46 8.10
CA HIS A 128 -5.75 1.61 7.15
C HIS A 128 -4.90 0.53 7.83
N LEU A 129 -4.42 0.79 9.06
CA LEU A 129 -3.69 -0.18 9.87
C LEU A 129 -4.59 -1.29 10.43
N SER A 130 -5.89 -1.06 10.53
CA SER A 130 -6.83 -2.06 11.04
C SER A 130 -6.77 -3.34 10.22
N GLY A 131 -6.52 -4.48 10.90
CA GLY A 131 -6.41 -5.79 10.24
C GLY A 131 -5.10 -6.07 9.48
N GLN A 132 -4.11 -5.20 9.55
CA GLN A 132 -2.83 -5.38 8.83
C GLN A 132 -1.81 -6.23 9.60
N ALA A 133 -2.00 -6.40 10.91
CA ALA A 133 -1.09 -7.17 11.74
C ALA A 133 -1.80 -7.77 12.96
N ASP A 134 -1.12 -8.68 13.65
CA ASP A 134 -1.58 -9.32 14.86
C ASP A 134 -1.58 -8.35 16.07
N ASP A 135 -2.37 -8.66 17.09
CA ASP A 135 -2.60 -7.83 18.28
C ASP A 135 -1.32 -7.45 19.06
N TRP A 136 -0.27 -8.27 18.97
CA TRP A 136 1.00 -7.96 19.61
C TRP A 136 1.64 -6.67 19.04
N VAL A 137 1.48 -6.41 17.74
CA VAL A 137 1.96 -5.19 17.08
C VAL A 137 1.29 -3.95 17.66
N TRP A 138 -0.02 -4.05 17.88
CA TRP A 138 -0.81 -2.96 18.47
C TRP A 138 -0.51 -2.78 19.96
N THR A 139 -0.26 -3.88 20.67
CA THR A 139 0.16 -3.84 22.09
C THR A 139 1.52 -3.17 22.24
N THR A 140 2.49 -3.55 21.41
CA THR A 140 3.84 -2.96 21.40
C THR A 140 3.81 -1.45 21.17
N ASN A 141 2.88 -0.98 20.34
CA ASN A 141 2.74 0.43 19.99
C ASN A 141 1.73 1.21 20.85
N ASN A 142 1.09 0.58 21.82
CA ASN A 142 0.00 1.19 22.62
C ASN A 142 -1.18 1.69 21.76
N LEU A 143 -1.42 1.07 20.60
CA LEU A 143 -2.56 1.34 19.72
C LEU A 143 -3.72 0.41 20.07
N THR A 144 -4.28 0.59 21.28
CA THR A 144 -5.32 -0.29 21.84
C THR A 144 -6.60 -0.31 21.02
N GLU A 145 -6.87 0.76 20.26
CA GLU A 145 -8.00 0.89 19.35
C GLU A 145 -7.97 -0.08 18.17
N LEU A 146 -6.81 -0.64 17.84
CA LEU A 146 -6.63 -1.61 16.75
C LEU A 146 -6.67 -3.06 17.21
N LYS A 147 -6.69 -3.32 18.52
CA LYS A 147 -6.75 -4.69 19.06
C LYS A 147 -8.06 -5.37 18.69
N GLY A 148 -7.96 -6.65 18.33
CA GLY A 148 -9.09 -7.45 17.88
C GLY A 148 -9.53 -7.17 16.44
N SER A 149 -8.86 -6.27 15.73
CA SER A 149 -9.04 -6.15 14.29
C SER A 149 -8.54 -7.44 13.63
N LYS A 150 -9.40 -8.11 12.89
CA LYS A 150 -9.01 -9.34 12.20
C LYS A 150 -8.08 -8.99 11.04
N PRO A 151 -7.03 -9.80 10.80
CA PRO A 151 -6.23 -9.67 9.61
C PRO A 151 -7.14 -9.66 8.38
N ILE A 152 -6.97 -8.66 7.53
CA ILE A 152 -7.59 -8.68 6.21
C ILE A 152 -6.87 -9.80 5.47
N VAL A 153 -7.53 -10.93 5.31
CA VAL A 153 -7.08 -11.96 4.39
C VAL A 153 -7.18 -11.30 3.01
N GLN A 154 -6.05 -10.79 2.52
CA GLN A 154 -5.92 -10.47 1.12
C GLN A 154 -5.98 -11.83 0.39
N GLU A 155 -7.20 -12.26 0.10
CA GLU A 155 -7.36 -13.20 -1.00
C GLU A 155 -6.69 -12.51 -2.18
N GLU A 156 -5.52 -13.02 -2.59
CA GLU A 156 -5.04 -12.73 -3.93
C GLU A 156 -6.25 -13.07 -4.80
N LEU A 157 -6.88 -12.03 -5.36
CA LEU A 157 -7.82 -12.20 -6.45
C LEU A 157 -6.95 -12.78 -7.57
N SER A 158 -6.72 -14.10 -7.48
CA SER A 158 -6.07 -14.80 -8.57
C SER A 158 -6.96 -14.52 -9.77
N LEU A 159 -6.37 -14.06 -10.85
CA LEU A 159 -7.06 -13.85 -12.11
C LEU A 159 -7.91 -15.11 -12.45
N GLU A 160 -7.46 -16.29 -11.99
CA GLU A 160 -8.15 -17.57 -12.12
C GLU A 160 -9.43 -17.65 -11.26
N ALA A 161 -9.43 -17.13 -10.01
CA ALA A 161 -10.64 -17.10 -9.17
C ALA A 161 -11.65 -16.11 -9.73
N SER A 162 -11.22 -14.93 -10.13
CA SER A 162 -12.08 -13.92 -10.77
C SER A 162 -12.64 -14.40 -12.11
N MET A 163 -11.84 -15.09 -12.93
CA MET A 163 -12.32 -15.70 -14.17
C MET A 163 -13.28 -16.88 -13.91
N LYS A 164 -13.08 -17.62 -12.83
CA LYS A 164 -13.98 -18.72 -12.47
C LYS A 164 -15.34 -18.22 -11.98
N GLU A 165 -15.36 -17.15 -11.16
CA GLU A 165 -16.60 -16.48 -10.75
C GLU A 165 -17.31 -15.83 -11.94
N PHE A 166 -16.57 -15.16 -12.81
CA PHE A 166 -17.13 -14.57 -14.03
C PHE A 166 -17.73 -15.64 -14.94
N ASN A 167 -17.03 -16.74 -15.16
CA ASN A 167 -17.54 -17.88 -15.96
C ASN A 167 -18.74 -18.55 -15.30
N GLN A 168 -18.82 -18.64 -13.96
CA GLN A 168 -20.00 -19.13 -13.27
C GLN A 168 -21.19 -18.20 -13.40
N MET A 169 -21.01 -16.88 -13.28
CA MET A 169 -22.07 -15.90 -13.51
C MET A 169 -22.59 -15.91 -14.94
N VAL A 170 -21.70 -16.02 -15.93
CA VAL A 170 -22.09 -16.13 -17.34
C VAL A 170 -22.85 -17.44 -17.60
N SER A 171 -22.40 -18.55 -16.99
CA SER A 171 -23.08 -19.85 -17.16
C SER A 171 -24.45 -19.92 -16.47
N GLN A 172 -24.64 -19.24 -15.35
CA GLN A 172 -25.95 -19.12 -14.67
C GLN A 172 -26.92 -18.24 -15.44
N ASN A 173 -26.45 -17.22 -16.17
CA ASN A 173 -27.31 -16.38 -16.98
C ASN A 173 -27.80 -17.08 -18.27
N HIS A 174 -27.18 -18.19 -18.70
CA HIS A 174 -27.63 -18.97 -19.85
C HIS A 174 -28.71 -20.03 -19.53
N GLN A 175 -29.05 -20.26 -18.24
CA GLN A 175 -30.08 -21.23 -17.87
C GLN A 175 -31.48 -20.64 -17.62
N HIS A 176 -31.66 -19.32 -17.75
CA HIS A 176 -32.96 -18.65 -17.66
C HIS A 176 -33.21 -17.72 -18.84
N GLN A 177 -33.24 -18.25 -20.06
CA GLN A 177 -33.85 -17.57 -21.20
C GLN A 177 -34.81 -18.52 -21.91
N ASP A 178 -35.98 -18.68 -21.31
CA ASP A 178 -37.20 -18.81 -22.08
C ASP A 178 -37.88 -17.45 -22.15
N VAL A 179 -37.88 -16.91 -23.35
CA VAL A 179 -38.84 -15.95 -23.94
C VAL A 179 -39.25 -14.76 -23.08
N GLU A 180 -38.59 -13.59 -23.32
CA GLU A 180 -39.32 -12.33 -23.52
C GLU A 180 -38.46 -11.34 -24.32
N ASP A 181 -39.09 -10.67 -25.29
CA ASP A 181 -38.51 -9.71 -26.26
C ASP A 181 -37.57 -8.69 -25.60
N VAL A 182 -36.27 -8.83 -25.78
CA VAL A 182 -35.33 -7.76 -25.55
C VAL A 182 -35.25 -6.90 -26.80
N VAL A 183 -35.84 -5.72 -26.72
CA VAL A 183 -35.62 -4.61 -27.65
C VAL A 183 -34.10 -4.40 -27.75
N LEU A 184 -33.51 -4.87 -28.83
CA LEU A 184 -32.16 -4.54 -29.25
C LEU A 184 -32.09 -3.01 -29.42
N VAL A 185 -31.49 -2.33 -28.45
CA VAL A 185 -31.04 -0.94 -28.66
C VAL A 185 -29.93 -1.01 -29.70
N GLU A 186 -30.31 -0.84 -30.95
CA GLU A 186 -29.36 -0.68 -32.07
C GLU A 186 -28.41 0.47 -31.72
N THR A 187 -27.12 0.16 -31.54
CA THR A 187 -26.09 1.19 -31.47
C THR A 187 -26.20 2.06 -32.72
N PRO A 188 -26.33 3.39 -32.57
CA PRO A 188 -26.56 4.28 -33.71
C PRO A 188 -25.44 4.09 -34.73
N LYS A 189 -25.81 3.96 -36.02
CA LYS A 189 -24.88 3.66 -37.14
C LYS A 189 -23.71 4.64 -37.26
N TRP A 190 -23.84 5.85 -36.68
CA TRP A 190 -22.77 6.83 -36.63
C TRP A 190 -21.64 6.47 -35.69
N ALA A 191 -21.88 5.67 -34.63
CA ALA A 191 -20.84 5.22 -33.70
C ALA A 191 -19.77 4.37 -34.39
N LYS A 192 -20.14 3.52 -35.35
CA LYS A 192 -19.23 2.69 -36.15
C LYS A 192 -18.30 3.51 -37.09
N ILE A 193 -18.65 4.78 -37.36
CA ILE A 193 -17.87 5.68 -38.22
C ILE A 193 -16.96 6.57 -37.36
N VAL A 194 -17.41 6.94 -36.16
CA VAL A 194 -16.66 7.83 -35.26
C VAL A 194 -15.48 7.12 -34.59
N GLU A 195 -15.60 5.84 -34.23
CA GLU A 195 -14.53 5.06 -33.62
C GLU A 195 -13.21 5.04 -34.43
N PRO A 196 -13.23 4.69 -35.75
CA PRO A 196 -12.00 4.67 -36.50
C PRO A 196 -11.43 6.10 -36.76
N ILE A 197 -12.26 7.13 -36.79
CA ILE A 197 -11.81 8.51 -36.98
C ILE A 197 -11.03 9.00 -35.77
N ILE A 198 -11.50 8.70 -34.55
CA ILE A 198 -10.80 9.04 -33.30
C ILE A 198 -9.48 8.30 -33.23
N ALA A 199 -9.44 7.01 -33.55
CA ALA A 199 -8.22 6.21 -33.57
C ALA A 199 -7.15 6.78 -34.53
N ILE A 200 -7.55 7.21 -35.72
CA ILE A 200 -6.65 7.82 -36.71
C ILE A 200 -6.14 9.18 -36.21
N ALA A 201 -6.98 9.99 -35.57
CA ALA A 201 -6.59 11.28 -35.03
C ALA A 201 -5.54 11.13 -33.91
N ILE A 202 -5.71 10.17 -33.00
CA ILE A 202 -4.75 9.88 -31.95
C ILE A 202 -3.42 9.40 -32.54
N LEU A 203 -3.47 8.50 -33.52
CA LEU A 203 -2.27 8.00 -34.21
C LEU A 203 -1.49 9.15 -34.87
N TRP A 204 -2.20 10.08 -35.53
CA TRP A 204 -1.59 11.24 -36.19
C TRP A 204 -0.89 12.16 -35.18
N VAL A 205 -1.49 12.44 -34.04
CA VAL A 205 -0.89 13.23 -32.94
C VAL A 205 0.38 12.54 -32.41
N LEU A 206 0.36 11.22 -32.23
CA LEU A 206 1.52 10.47 -31.79
C LEU A 206 2.68 10.51 -32.78
N ILE A 207 2.38 10.36 -34.08
CA ILE A 207 3.38 10.48 -35.16
C ILE A 207 3.97 11.91 -35.20
N ALA A 208 3.14 12.94 -35.09
CA ALA A 208 3.60 14.32 -35.05
C ALA A 208 4.48 14.62 -33.82
N ALA A 209 4.15 14.03 -32.66
CA ALA A 209 4.97 14.15 -31.46
C ALA A 209 6.33 13.46 -31.61
N VAL A 210 6.38 12.27 -32.20
CA VAL A 210 7.63 11.55 -32.47
C VAL A 210 8.51 12.32 -33.46
N MET A 211 7.94 12.86 -34.54
CA MET A 211 8.69 13.67 -35.51
C MET A 211 9.24 14.99 -34.92
N ARG A 212 8.59 15.50 -33.86
CA ARG A 212 9.06 16.71 -33.17
C ARG A 212 10.19 16.45 -32.17
N VAL A 213 10.31 15.21 -31.69
CA VAL A 213 11.36 14.80 -30.73
C VAL A 213 12.61 14.28 -31.44
N PHE A 214 12.45 13.65 -32.59
CA PHE A 214 13.53 12.97 -33.35
C PHE A 214 13.85 13.59 -34.71
N GLY A 215 13.18 14.61 -35.15
CA GLY A 215 13.48 15.43 -36.34
C GLY A 215 13.98 16.80 -35.95
#